data_e5b146fd456a36571313dea6ecf2c36a
#
_entry.id   e5b146fd456a36571313dea6ecf2c36a
#
_cell.length_a   1.000
_cell.length_b   1.000
_cell.length_c   1.000
_cell.angle_alpha   90.00
_cell.angle_beta   90.00
_cell.angle_gamma   90.00
#
_symmetry.space_group_name_H-M   'P 1'
#
loop_
_entity.id
_entity.type
_entity.pdbx_description
1 polymer ?
#
loop_
_entity_poly.entity_id
_entity_poly.type
_entity_poly.pdbx_seq_one_letter_code
_entity_poly.pdbx_strand_id
1 'polypeptide(L)'
;AGGAEVLLCASNPLSTQDDVAAALVEEYEAATFAINGEDSEVYYSHIESVLDAKPQLTTDDGADLVSMLHSKRTDVIDGVLGGTEETTTGVIRLKAMAAEGVLKYPIVAVNEAMTKHMFDNRYGTGQSTLDGIVRATNILLAGRTVVVGGYGWCGRGLASRADGMGAHVVVTEVDPVR
;
A
#
# COMPACT_ATOMS: atom_id res chain seq x y z
N ALA A 1 1.64 -21.95 4.20
CA ALA A 1 2.08 -22.44 5.51
C ALA A 1 0.94 -22.53 6.53
N GLY A 2 -0.01 -21.61 6.53
CA GLY A 2 -1.16 -21.59 7.48
C GLY A 2 -2.37 -22.42 7.04
N GLY A 3 -2.36 -23.02 5.85
CA GLY A 3 -3.45 -23.80 5.30
C GLY A 3 -4.56 -22.96 4.61
N ALA A 4 -4.36 -21.66 4.47
CA ALA A 4 -5.25 -20.83 3.69
C ALA A 4 -4.95 -20.94 2.19
N GLU A 5 -5.99 -20.93 1.38
CA GLU A 5 -5.86 -20.66 -0.06
C GLU A 5 -5.65 -19.15 -0.25
N VAL A 6 -4.61 -18.79 -1.00
CA VAL A 6 -4.20 -17.40 -1.18
C VAL A 6 -4.19 -17.05 -2.66
N LEU A 7 -4.88 -15.96 -2.99
CA LEU A 7 -4.82 -15.35 -4.30
C LEU A 7 -4.30 -13.91 -4.14
N LEU A 8 -3.47 -13.46 -5.06
CA LEU A 8 -2.83 -12.16 -5.01
C LEU A 8 -3.13 -11.36 -6.29
N CYS A 9 -3.34 -10.07 -6.13
CA CYS A 9 -3.26 -9.10 -7.22
C CYS A 9 -2.41 -7.90 -6.75
N ALA A 10 -1.96 -7.09 -7.69
CA ALA A 10 -1.25 -5.86 -7.35
C ALA A 10 -2.17 -4.88 -6.60
N SER A 11 -1.63 -4.18 -5.62
CA SER A 11 -2.27 -3.02 -4.98
C SER A 11 -1.89 -1.70 -5.66
N ASN A 12 -0.85 -1.75 -6.50
CA ASN A 12 -0.39 -0.63 -7.31
C ASN A 12 0.28 -1.18 -8.58
N PRO A 13 -0.12 -0.71 -9.78
CA PRO A 13 0.42 -1.24 -11.04
C PRO A 13 1.93 -1.04 -11.24
N LEU A 14 2.54 -0.09 -10.51
CA LEU A 14 3.97 0.24 -10.67
C LEU A 14 4.87 -0.46 -9.65
N SER A 15 4.33 -1.08 -8.62
CA SER A 15 5.11 -1.66 -7.52
C SER A 15 5.39 -3.16 -7.66
N THR A 16 4.78 -3.85 -8.61
CA THR A 16 5.00 -5.28 -8.85
C THR A 16 6.45 -5.54 -9.23
N GLN A 17 7.04 -6.56 -8.62
CA GLN A 17 8.31 -7.17 -9.04
C GLN A 17 7.97 -8.47 -9.76
N ASP A 18 8.14 -8.51 -11.08
CA ASP A 18 7.68 -9.62 -11.92
C ASP A 18 8.36 -10.95 -11.58
N ASP A 19 9.62 -10.91 -11.16
CA ASP A 19 10.35 -12.08 -10.69
C ASP A 19 9.77 -12.64 -9.37
N VAL A 20 9.35 -11.79 -8.46
CA VAL A 20 8.66 -12.19 -7.22
C VAL A 20 7.27 -12.75 -7.54
N ALA A 21 6.52 -12.09 -8.41
CA ALA A 21 5.20 -12.59 -8.84
C ALA A 21 5.32 -13.99 -9.49
N ALA A 22 6.31 -14.18 -10.36
CA ALA A 22 6.58 -15.47 -10.99
C ALA A 22 6.97 -16.54 -9.94
N ALA A 23 7.84 -16.20 -8.98
CA ALA A 23 8.24 -17.12 -7.92
C ALA A 23 7.05 -17.54 -7.02
N LEU A 24 6.12 -16.64 -6.75
CA LEU A 24 4.90 -16.97 -5.99
C LEU A 24 4.06 -18.05 -6.70
N VAL A 25 3.97 -17.99 -8.02
CA VAL A 25 3.24 -18.98 -8.82
C VAL A 25 4.04 -20.30 -8.91
N GLU A 26 5.33 -20.23 -9.28
CA GLU A 26 6.13 -21.40 -9.61
C GLU A 26 6.56 -22.20 -8.38
N GLU A 27 6.91 -21.52 -7.28
CA GLU A 27 7.47 -22.17 -6.07
C GLU A 27 6.42 -22.40 -4.98
N TYR A 28 5.41 -21.54 -4.90
CA TYR A 28 4.41 -21.56 -3.82
C TYR A 28 3.01 -21.93 -4.29
N GLU A 29 2.81 -22.10 -5.59
CA GLU A 29 1.51 -22.41 -6.21
C GLU A 29 0.42 -21.39 -5.83
N ALA A 30 0.81 -20.16 -5.51
CA ALA A 30 -0.10 -19.09 -5.17
C ALA A 30 -0.54 -18.35 -6.43
N ALA A 31 -1.83 -18.38 -6.76
CA ALA A 31 -2.37 -17.67 -7.91
C ALA A 31 -2.11 -16.16 -7.78
N THR A 32 -1.29 -15.61 -8.69
CA THR A 32 -0.84 -14.22 -8.63
C THR A 32 -1.16 -13.51 -9.94
N PHE A 33 -1.95 -12.47 -9.85
CA PHE A 33 -2.42 -11.63 -10.97
C PHE A 33 -1.78 -10.24 -10.83
N ALA A 34 -0.54 -10.09 -11.29
CA ALA A 34 0.20 -8.83 -11.17
C ALA A 34 1.32 -8.77 -12.20
N ILE A 35 1.41 -7.64 -12.90
CA ILE A 35 2.44 -7.36 -13.91
C ILE A 35 2.94 -5.93 -13.69
N ASN A 36 4.26 -5.72 -13.67
CA ASN A 36 4.82 -4.38 -13.52
C ASN A 36 4.42 -3.48 -14.70
N GLY A 37 3.85 -2.33 -14.37
CA GLY A 37 3.44 -1.34 -15.38
C GLY A 37 2.16 -1.69 -16.13
N GLU A 38 1.34 -2.59 -15.59
CA GLU A 38 0.01 -2.87 -16.15
C GLU A 38 -0.84 -1.60 -16.23
N ASP A 39 -1.68 -1.51 -17.23
CA ASP A 39 -2.62 -0.40 -17.34
C ASP A 39 -3.83 -0.56 -16.40
N SER A 40 -4.66 0.48 -16.32
CA SER A 40 -5.81 0.46 -15.40
C SER A 40 -6.84 -0.60 -15.74
N GLU A 41 -7.01 -0.98 -17.01
CA GLU A 41 -7.96 -2.01 -17.40
C GLU A 41 -7.50 -3.39 -16.93
N VAL A 42 -6.23 -3.71 -17.15
CA VAL A 42 -5.60 -4.95 -16.69
C VAL A 42 -5.57 -5.00 -15.16
N TYR A 43 -5.19 -3.90 -14.50
CA TYR A 43 -5.16 -3.81 -13.03
C TYR A 43 -6.52 -4.17 -12.40
N TYR A 44 -7.59 -3.56 -12.88
CA TYR A 44 -8.94 -3.87 -12.34
C TYR A 44 -9.43 -5.25 -12.74
N SER A 45 -9.05 -5.78 -13.90
CA SER A 45 -9.38 -7.16 -14.28
C SER A 45 -8.69 -8.20 -13.38
N HIS A 46 -7.49 -7.89 -12.91
CA HIS A 46 -6.75 -8.72 -11.95
C HIS A 46 -7.45 -8.73 -10.58
N ILE A 47 -7.94 -7.58 -10.10
CA ILE A 47 -8.76 -7.53 -8.88
C ILE A 47 -10.05 -8.37 -9.05
N GLU A 48 -10.71 -8.26 -10.19
CA GLU A 48 -11.91 -9.07 -10.49
C GLU A 48 -11.59 -10.58 -10.45
N SER A 49 -10.44 -10.99 -11.01
CA SER A 49 -10.00 -12.39 -10.99
C SER A 49 -9.80 -12.92 -9.57
N VAL A 50 -9.26 -12.11 -8.66
CA VAL A 50 -9.15 -12.47 -7.24
C VAL A 50 -10.53 -12.56 -6.58
N LEU A 51 -11.44 -11.66 -6.91
CA LEU A 51 -12.79 -11.64 -6.35
C LEU A 51 -13.68 -12.80 -6.87
N ASP A 52 -13.38 -13.35 -8.05
CA ASP A 52 -14.07 -14.55 -8.60
C ASP A 52 -13.86 -15.79 -7.72
N ALA A 53 -12.78 -15.85 -6.97
CA ALA A 53 -12.53 -16.90 -5.99
C ALA A 53 -13.40 -16.79 -4.71
N LYS A 54 -14.19 -15.72 -4.57
CA LYS A 54 -15.10 -15.48 -3.42
C LYS A 54 -14.37 -15.51 -2.08
N PRO A 55 -13.42 -14.59 -1.84
CA PRO A 55 -12.59 -14.58 -0.64
C PRO A 55 -13.42 -14.39 0.62
N GLN A 56 -13.08 -15.10 1.70
CA GLN A 56 -13.65 -14.89 3.03
C GLN A 56 -12.91 -13.81 3.82
N LEU A 57 -11.64 -13.58 3.51
CA LEU A 57 -10.82 -12.54 4.13
C LEU A 57 -10.10 -11.73 3.05
N THR A 58 -9.98 -10.44 3.26
CA THR A 58 -9.26 -9.53 2.37
C THR A 58 -8.06 -8.91 3.08
N THR A 59 -6.95 -8.75 2.37
CA THR A 59 -5.83 -7.90 2.78
C THR A 59 -5.62 -6.88 1.66
N ASP A 60 -5.79 -5.60 1.96
CA ASP A 60 -5.76 -4.54 0.96
C ASP A 60 -4.71 -3.46 1.33
N ASP A 61 -4.25 -2.75 0.34
CA ASP A 61 -3.29 -1.66 0.47
C ASP A 61 -3.71 -0.51 -0.46
N GLY A 62 -4.61 0.34 0.04
CA GLY A 62 -5.21 1.45 -0.69
C GLY A 62 -6.72 1.33 -0.88
N ALA A 63 -7.33 0.24 -0.42
CA ALA A 63 -8.78 -0.03 -0.44
C ALA A 63 -9.41 -0.13 -1.83
N ASP A 64 -8.67 -0.48 -2.89
CA ASP A 64 -9.25 -0.62 -4.23
C ASP A 64 -10.05 -1.92 -4.38
N LEU A 65 -9.54 -3.04 -3.84
CA LEU A 65 -10.26 -4.32 -3.79
C LEU A 65 -11.53 -4.18 -2.94
N VAL A 66 -11.41 -3.56 -1.76
CA VAL A 66 -12.57 -3.32 -0.88
C VAL A 66 -13.60 -2.42 -1.56
N SER A 67 -13.16 -1.37 -2.24
CA SER A 67 -14.05 -0.47 -3.00
C SER A 67 -14.76 -1.19 -4.13
N MET A 68 -14.10 -2.10 -4.82
CA MET A 68 -14.69 -2.91 -5.86
C MET A 68 -15.75 -3.87 -5.30
N LEU A 69 -15.49 -4.50 -4.16
CA LEU A 69 -16.48 -5.32 -3.44
C LEU A 69 -17.75 -4.53 -3.09
N HIS A 70 -17.60 -3.27 -2.71
CA HIS A 70 -18.75 -2.43 -2.31
C HIS A 70 -19.47 -1.75 -3.48
N SER A 71 -18.92 -1.78 -4.69
CA SER A 71 -19.49 -1.10 -5.86
C SER A 71 -19.90 -2.06 -6.97
N LYS A 72 -18.95 -2.84 -7.50
CA LYS A 72 -19.15 -3.68 -8.69
C LYS A 72 -19.39 -5.15 -8.35
N ARG A 73 -18.75 -5.67 -7.28
CA ARG A 73 -18.78 -7.08 -6.92
C ARG A 73 -19.58 -7.34 -5.63
N THR A 74 -20.71 -6.68 -5.52
CA THR A 74 -21.65 -6.86 -4.40
C THR A 74 -22.26 -8.27 -4.33
N ASP A 75 -22.15 -9.03 -5.41
CA ASP A 75 -22.55 -10.43 -5.52
C ASP A 75 -21.77 -11.38 -4.59
N VAL A 76 -20.53 -11.01 -4.25
CA VAL A 76 -19.66 -11.87 -3.41
C VAL A 76 -19.41 -11.31 -2.00
N ILE A 77 -19.86 -10.09 -1.71
CA ILE A 77 -19.55 -9.38 -0.46
C ILE A 77 -20.08 -10.07 0.80
N ASP A 78 -21.24 -10.74 0.70
CA ASP A 78 -21.87 -11.43 1.84
C ASP A 78 -21.04 -12.62 2.36
N GLY A 79 -20.10 -13.12 1.55
CA GLY A 79 -19.17 -14.18 1.93
C GLY A 79 -17.92 -13.66 2.68
N VAL A 80 -17.68 -12.35 2.71
CA VAL A 80 -16.50 -11.76 3.33
C VAL A 80 -16.74 -11.57 4.82
N LEU A 81 -15.89 -12.20 5.64
CA LEU A 81 -15.97 -12.16 7.11
C LEU A 81 -15.24 -10.95 7.69
N GLY A 82 -14.21 -10.46 7.02
CA GLY A 82 -13.42 -9.34 7.48
C GLY A 82 -12.22 -9.07 6.59
N GLY A 83 -11.47 -8.02 6.92
CA GLY A 83 -10.27 -7.67 6.16
C GLY A 83 -9.26 -6.89 6.97
N THR A 84 -8.13 -6.60 6.33
CA THR A 84 -7.10 -5.71 6.83
C THR A 84 -6.75 -4.65 5.79
N GLU A 85 -6.36 -3.46 6.25
CA GLU A 85 -5.87 -2.38 5.39
C GLU A 85 -4.51 -1.91 5.87
N GLU A 86 -3.56 -1.88 4.95
CA GLU A 86 -2.15 -1.66 5.22
C GLU A 86 -1.75 -0.18 5.20
N THR A 87 -2.49 0.68 4.48
CA THR A 87 -1.97 2.02 4.18
C THR A 87 -2.89 3.18 4.61
N THR A 88 -2.30 4.34 4.84
CA THR A 88 -2.98 5.55 5.34
C THR A 88 -4.14 5.97 4.43
N THR A 89 -3.94 6.00 3.12
CA THR A 89 -4.97 6.42 2.17
C THR A 89 -6.16 5.46 2.15
N GLY A 90 -5.91 4.16 2.22
CA GLY A 90 -6.96 3.16 2.32
C GLY A 90 -7.74 3.28 3.64
N VAL A 91 -7.06 3.42 4.77
CA VAL A 91 -7.73 3.63 6.08
C VAL A 91 -8.62 4.87 6.07
N ILE A 92 -8.20 5.98 5.45
CA ILE A 92 -9.02 7.19 5.32
C ILE A 92 -10.29 6.90 4.51
N ARG A 93 -10.17 6.22 3.37
CA ARG A 93 -11.32 5.82 2.54
C ARG A 93 -12.29 4.94 3.32
N LEU A 94 -11.78 3.92 4.01
CA LEU A 94 -12.60 2.97 4.78
C LEU A 94 -13.27 3.62 5.98
N LYS A 95 -12.63 4.57 6.65
CA LYS A 95 -13.25 5.38 7.72
C LYS A 95 -14.41 6.24 7.19
N ALA A 96 -14.25 6.82 6.01
CA ALA A 96 -15.34 7.54 5.36
C ALA A 96 -16.52 6.62 5.03
N MET A 97 -16.25 5.45 4.43
CA MET A 97 -17.28 4.43 4.15
C MET A 97 -18.00 3.94 5.42
N ALA A 98 -17.25 3.77 6.51
CA ALA A 98 -17.84 3.40 7.80
C ALA A 98 -18.73 4.50 8.39
N ALA A 99 -18.29 5.76 8.30
CA ALA A 99 -19.06 6.91 8.77
C ALA A 99 -20.37 7.12 7.98
N GLU A 100 -20.35 6.80 6.69
CA GLU A 100 -21.52 6.83 5.81
C GLU A 100 -22.42 5.57 5.97
N GLY A 101 -21.99 4.58 6.75
CA GLY A 101 -22.73 3.33 6.99
C GLY A 101 -22.76 2.39 5.78
N VAL A 102 -21.85 2.57 4.81
CA VAL A 102 -21.80 1.74 3.60
C VAL A 102 -20.79 0.59 3.70
N LEU A 103 -19.85 0.63 4.64
CA LEU A 103 -18.89 -0.45 4.88
C LEU A 103 -19.62 -1.67 5.44
N LYS A 104 -19.59 -2.81 4.74
CA LYS A 104 -20.40 -3.99 5.01
C LYS A 104 -19.77 -5.01 5.95
N TYR A 105 -18.46 -5.00 6.12
CA TYR A 105 -17.73 -5.95 6.96
C TYR A 105 -16.59 -5.26 7.72
N PRO A 106 -16.15 -5.82 8.87
CA PRO A 106 -15.11 -5.21 9.68
C PRO A 106 -13.76 -5.25 8.99
N ILE A 107 -12.99 -4.15 9.11
CA ILE A 107 -11.62 -4.07 8.60
C ILE A 107 -10.70 -3.59 9.73
N VAL A 108 -9.60 -4.33 9.92
CA VAL A 108 -8.54 -3.96 10.85
C VAL A 108 -7.58 -2.98 10.17
N ALA A 109 -7.47 -1.78 10.73
CA ALA A 109 -6.53 -0.76 10.25
C ALA A 109 -5.11 -1.07 10.73
N VAL A 110 -4.40 -1.97 10.03
CA VAL A 110 -3.02 -2.37 10.36
C VAL A 110 -2.08 -1.17 10.33
N ASN A 111 -2.31 -0.22 9.41
CA ASN A 111 -1.53 1.01 9.32
C ASN A 111 -1.53 1.84 10.61
N GLU A 112 -2.53 1.71 11.47
CA GLU A 112 -2.62 2.44 12.74
C GLU A 112 -1.96 1.72 13.92
N ALA A 113 -1.51 0.47 13.72
CA ALA A 113 -0.72 -0.23 14.73
C ALA A 113 0.62 0.48 14.97
N MET A 114 0.98 0.70 16.23
CA MET A 114 2.24 1.37 16.58
C MET A 114 3.45 0.64 16.00
N THR A 115 3.45 -0.68 16.05
CA THR A 115 4.51 -1.52 15.50
C THR A 115 4.59 -1.46 13.98
N LYS A 116 3.54 -1.04 13.28
CA LYS A 116 3.55 -0.87 11.82
C LYS A 116 4.06 0.52 11.43
N HIS A 117 3.35 1.59 11.74
CA HIS A 117 3.67 2.92 11.20
C HIS A 117 4.95 3.53 11.77
N MET A 118 5.34 3.18 13.00
CA MET A 118 6.61 3.65 13.58
C MET A 118 7.83 3.01 12.93
N PHE A 119 7.69 1.86 12.27
CA PHE A 119 8.76 1.21 11.55
C PHE A 119 8.61 1.34 10.04
N ASP A 120 7.55 0.80 9.48
CA ASP A 120 7.36 0.77 8.04
C ASP A 120 7.22 2.17 7.44
N ASN A 121 6.23 2.96 7.89
CA ASN A 121 6.02 4.29 7.33
C ASN A 121 7.21 5.22 7.62
N ARG A 122 7.79 5.15 8.81
CA ARG A 122 8.89 6.04 9.19
C ARG A 122 10.24 5.61 8.61
N TYR A 123 10.63 4.37 8.83
CA TYR A 123 11.96 3.90 8.45
C TYR A 123 11.98 3.23 7.08
N GLY A 124 11.01 2.38 6.78
CA GLY A 124 10.90 1.69 5.50
C GLY A 124 10.70 2.68 4.35
N THR A 125 9.64 3.46 4.40
CA THR A 125 9.32 4.46 3.36
C THR A 125 10.41 5.52 3.23
N GLY A 126 10.96 6.02 4.36
CA GLY A 126 12.04 7.01 4.34
C GLY A 126 13.29 6.49 3.64
N GLN A 127 13.68 5.24 3.90
CA GLN A 127 14.85 4.62 3.28
C GLN A 127 14.59 4.31 1.81
N SER A 128 13.48 3.65 1.48
CA SER A 128 13.18 3.23 0.11
C SER A 128 12.98 4.42 -0.84
N THR A 129 12.41 5.52 -0.35
CA THR A 129 12.27 6.76 -1.14
C THR A 129 13.63 7.31 -1.55
N LEU A 130 14.59 7.40 -0.62
CA LEU A 130 15.93 7.89 -0.94
C LEU A 130 16.73 6.91 -1.81
N ASP A 131 16.58 5.60 -1.56
CA ASP A 131 17.17 4.58 -2.43
C ASP A 131 16.66 4.72 -3.87
N GLY A 132 15.35 4.89 -4.05
CA GLY A 132 14.75 5.13 -5.36
C GLY A 132 15.28 6.41 -6.03
N ILE A 133 15.36 7.51 -5.29
CA ILE A 133 15.90 8.78 -5.81
C ILE A 133 17.37 8.61 -6.25
N VAL A 134 18.21 8.02 -5.43
CA VAL A 134 19.64 7.81 -5.74
C VAL A 134 19.79 6.90 -6.95
N ARG A 135 19.05 5.79 -7.03
CA ARG A 135 19.10 4.87 -8.17
C ARG A 135 18.64 5.55 -9.47
N ALA A 136 17.55 6.32 -9.41
CA ALA A 136 16.99 6.97 -10.59
C ALA A 136 17.84 8.13 -11.12
N THR A 137 18.56 8.83 -10.23
CA THR A 137 19.24 10.08 -10.58
C THR A 137 20.76 10.00 -10.49
N ASN A 138 21.29 9.05 -9.73
CA ASN A 138 22.72 8.90 -9.41
C ASN A 138 23.36 10.18 -8.83
N ILE A 139 22.57 11.00 -8.08
CA ILE A 139 23.04 12.26 -7.49
C ILE A 139 23.68 12.03 -6.12
N LEU A 140 24.62 12.90 -5.77
CA LEU A 140 25.10 13.06 -4.40
C LEU A 140 24.13 13.96 -3.63
N LEU A 141 23.52 13.46 -2.56
CA LEU A 141 22.55 14.21 -1.75
C LEU A 141 23.22 15.23 -0.82
N ALA A 142 24.46 14.99 -0.40
CA ALA A 142 25.20 15.92 0.46
C ALA A 142 25.29 17.32 -0.16
N GLY A 143 24.90 18.34 0.63
CA GLY A 143 24.86 19.73 0.19
C GLY A 143 23.70 20.10 -0.74
N ARG A 144 22.81 19.16 -1.08
CA ARG A 144 21.60 19.45 -1.86
C ARG A 144 20.45 19.88 -0.97
N THR A 145 19.54 20.66 -1.51
CA THR A 145 18.28 20.98 -0.83
C THR A 145 17.25 19.93 -1.20
N VAL A 146 16.68 19.28 -0.18
CA VAL A 146 15.57 18.34 -0.31
C VAL A 146 14.33 18.96 0.32
N VAL A 147 13.28 19.12 -0.46
CA VAL A 147 11.98 19.63 0.01
C VAL A 147 11.04 18.44 0.24
N VAL A 148 10.55 18.32 1.47
CA VAL A 148 9.61 17.27 1.87
C VAL A 148 8.22 17.90 2.07
N GLY A 149 7.26 17.50 1.24
CA GLY A 149 5.86 17.88 1.35
C GLY A 149 5.11 16.96 2.31
N GLY A 150 4.69 17.50 3.46
CA GLY A 150 4.07 16.74 4.53
C GLY A 150 5.05 16.24 5.59
N TYR A 151 4.63 16.26 6.87
CA TYR A 151 5.46 15.81 8.00
C TYR A 151 4.77 14.76 8.87
N GLY A 152 3.98 13.88 8.22
CA GLY A 152 3.48 12.65 8.81
C GLY A 152 4.62 11.63 9.02
N TRP A 153 4.31 10.40 9.33
CA TRP A 153 5.34 9.38 9.63
C TRP A 153 6.31 9.16 8.47
N CYS A 154 5.82 9.09 7.23
CA CYS A 154 6.68 8.96 6.03
C CYS A 154 7.57 10.18 5.84
N GLY A 155 6.98 11.39 5.89
CA GLY A 155 7.73 12.65 5.72
C GLY A 155 8.81 12.84 6.79
N ARG A 156 8.53 12.51 8.05
CA ARG A 156 9.52 12.52 9.14
C ARG A 156 10.67 11.55 8.87
N GLY A 157 10.35 10.36 8.40
CA GLY A 157 11.35 9.36 8.06
C GLY A 157 12.24 9.81 6.91
N LEU A 158 11.64 10.32 5.83
CA LEU A 158 12.35 10.84 4.66
C LEU A 158 13.26 12.04 5.05
N ALA A 159 12.71 13.01 5.78
CA ALA A 159 13.47 14.17 6.24
C ALA A 159 14.69 13.76 7.07
N SER A 160 14.49 12.86 8.05
CA SER A 160 15.58 12.37 8.89
C SER A 160 16.67 11.62 8.10
N ARG A 161 16.30 10.84 7.09
CA ARG A 161 17.26 10.12 6.24
C ARG A 161 18.00 11.07 5.30
N ALA A 162 17.31 12.04 4.71
CA ALA A 162 17.92 13.04 3.84
C ALA A 162 18.94 13.91 4.61
N ASP A 163 18.58 14.35 5.82
CA ASP A 163 19.50 15.08 6.72
C ASP A 163 20.72 14.24 7.06
N GLY A 164 20.54 12.97 7.44
CA GLY A 164 21.62 12.03 7.72
C GLY A 164 22.55 11.76 6.52
N MET A 165 22.09 12.02 5.29
CA MET A 165 22.91 11.97 4.07
C MET A 165 23.54 13.32 3.71
N GLY A 166 23.45 14.32 4.60
CA GLY A 166 24.06 15.63 4.45
C GLY A 166 23.31 16.61 3.56
N ALA A 167 22.02 16.37 3.32
CA ALA A 167 21.17 17.31 2.59
C ALA A 167 20.69 18.46 3.49
N HIS A 168 20.38 19.61 2.89
CA HIS A 168 19.60 20.66 3.53
C HIS A 168 18.12 20.35 3.38
N VAL A 169 17.45 20.00 4.48
CA VAL A 169 16.05 19.57 4.44
C VAL A 169 15.13 20.76 4.73
N VAL A 170 14.16 20.95 3.84
CA VAL A 170 13.06 21.91 4.01
C VAL A 170 11.77 21.12 4.06
N VAL A 171 10.96 21.33 5.10
CA VAL A 171 9.66 20.67 5.26
C VAL A 171 8.54 21.67 5.06
N THR A 172 7.51 21.27 4.33
CA THR A 172 6.23 22.00 4.26
C THR A 172 5.13 21.13 4.86
N GLU A 173 4.34 21.71 5.77
CA GLU A 173 3.26 21.00 6.45
C GLU A 173 2.11 21.97 6.70
N VAL A 174 0.85 21.49 6.60
CA VAL A 174 -0.35 22.30 6.84
C VAL A 174 -0.77 22.29 8.30
N ASP A 175 -0.39 21.26 9.04
CA ASP A 175 -0.63 21.16 10.48
C ASP A 175 0.58 21.69 11.25
N PRO A 176 0.44 22.86 11.92
CA PRO A 176 1.57 23.50 12.62
C PRO A 176 2.04 22.73 13.87
N VAL A 177 1.29 21.70 14.31
CA VAL A 177 1.64 20.90 15.50
C VAL A 177 2.53 19.70 15.14
N ARG A 178 2.59 19.35 13.88
CA ARG A 178 3.48 18.28 13.39
C ARG A 178 4.90 18.78 13.22
#